data_c0e174e694303851595a8faa9882d566
#
_entry.id   c0e174e694303851595a8faa9882d566
#
_cell.length_a   1.000
_cell.length_b   1.000
_cell.length_c   1.000
_cell.angle_alpha   90.00
_cell.angle_beta   90.00
_cell.angle_gamma   90.00
#
_symmetry.space_group_name_H-M   'P 1'
#
loop_
_entity.id
_entity.type
_entity.pdbx_description
1 polymer ?
#
loop_
_entity_poly.entity_id
_entity_poly.type
_entity_poly.pdbx_seq_one_letter_code
_entity_poly.pdbx_strand_id
1 'polypeptide(L)'
;MKLNLIVAALVVMFLATISLGQDQTSAQRPKPPEPASLTKVSDGPSARSAAEKYFSDVELIDQDGQKLRFYSDVLKNKVVIINTFFTTCTNICPPMNRNFEKIQEALGDRLGKDVFLVSITVDPQTDTPTRLKEYSRRFHARSGWLFLTGSKENVDWALYKLGQYVETKDDHTSIFIIGNEPKGLWKKAFGLAKSEELLRIVEDVIADR
;
A
#
# COMPACT_ATOMS: atom_id res chain seq x y z
N MET A 1 -21.97 -83.14 13.50
CA MET A 1 -22.45 -82.89 14.87
C MET A 1 -22.01 -81.51 15.31
N LYS A 2 -22.98 -80.66 15.73
CA LYS A 2 -22.83 -79.30 16.31
C LYS A 2 -22.45 -78.15 15.30
N LEU A 3 -23.39 -77.58 14.72
CA LEU A 3 -24.22 -76.39 14.81
C LEU A 3 -23.61 -75.29 15.73
N ASN A 4 -23.07 -74.21 15.14
CA ASN A 4 -22.91 -72.94 15.83
C ASN A 4 -23.43 -71.78 14.96
N LEU A 5 -24.43 -71.13 15.51
CA LEU A 5 -25.12 -69.95 15.01
C LEU A 5 -24.11 -68.78 14.83
N ILE A 6 -24.18 -68.18 13.66
CA ILE A 6 -23.54 -66.89 13.41
C ILE A 6 -24.61 -65.81 13.59
N VAL A 7 -24.48 -65.06 14.67
CA VAL A 7 -25.25 -63.83 14.91
C VAL A 7 -24.64 -62.72 14.06
N ALA A 8 -25.36 -62.32 13.04
CA ALA A 8 -25.01 -61.14 12.26
C ALA A 8 -25.40 -59.87 13.01
N ALA A 9 -24.44 -59.19 13.58
CA ALA A 9 -24.62 -57.84 14.10
C ALA A 9 -24.47 -56.81 12.98
N LEU A 10 -25.55 -56.24 12.52
CA LEU A 10 -25.59 -55.06 11.62
C LEU A 10 -25.15 -53.84 12.43
N VAL A 11 -23.88 -53.43 12.23
CA VAL A 11 -23.39 -52.12 12.67
C VAL A 11 -23.73 -51.13 11.58
N VAL A 12 -24.80 -50.39 11.76
CA VAL A 12 -25.12 -49.20 10.94
C VAL A 12 -24.18 -48.09 11.36
N MET A 13 -23.13 -47.91 10.59
CA MET A 13 -22.22 -46.79 10.75
C MET A 13 -22.88 -45.53 10.17
N PHE A 14 -23.42 -44.70 11.04
CA PHE A 14 -23.85 -43.34 10.72
C PHE A 14 -22.62 -42.50 10.47
N LEU A 15 -22.18 -42.37 9.23
CA LEU A 15 -21.20 -41.39 8.82
C LEU A 15 -21.87 -39.99 8.85
N ALA A 16 -21.82 -39.35 10.00
CA ALA A 16 -22.07 -37.94 10.09
C ALA A 16 -20.95 -37.21 9.34
N THR A 17 -21.21 -36.80 8.10
CA THR A 17 -20.35 -35.84 7.37
C THR A 17 -20.49 -34.51 8.07
N ILE A 18 -19.53 -34.21 8.97
CA ILE A 18 -19.33 -32.86 9.47
C ILE A 18 -18.76 -32.07 8.29
N SER A 19 -19.66 -31.40 7.56
CA SER A 19 -19.26 -30.34 6.63
C SER A 19 -18.70 -29.21 7.48
N LEU A 20 -17.37 -29.17 7.63
CA LEU A 20 -16.65 -28.01 8.08
C LEU A 20 -16.80 -26.97 6.97
N GLY A 21 -17.89 -26.21 7.05
CA GLY A 21 -18.02 -24.97 6.33
C GLY A 21 -16.85 -24.08 6.77
N GLN A 22 -15.79 -24.05 5.95
CA GLN A 22 -14.79 -22.99 6.04
C GLN A 22 -15.50 -21.71 5.60
N ASP A 23 -16.11 -21.05 6.57
CA ASP A 23 -16.48 -19.65 6.44
C ASP A 23 -15.18 -18.83 6.35
N GLN A 24 -14.61 -18.80 5.15
CA GLN A 24 -13.57 -17.85 4.81
C GLN A 24 -14.25 -16.49 4.62
N THR A 25 -14.72 -15.94 5.71
CA THR A 25 -14.95 -14.51 5.80
C THR A 25 -13.57 -13.87 5.68
N SER A 26 -13.13 -13.66 4.45
CA SER A 26 -12.05 -12.70 4.19
C SER A 26 -12.55 -11.38 4.78
N ALA A 27 -12.04 -11.03 5.95
CA ALA A 27 -12.36 -9.78 6.62
C ALA A 27 -12.05 -8.67 5.60
N GLN A 28 -13.08 -8.21 4.91
CA GLN A 28 -12.97 -7.11 3.96
C GLN A 28 -12.55 -5.90 4.77
N ARG A 29 -11.35 -5.40 4.45
CA ARG A 29 -10.84 -4.18 5.04
C ARG A 29 -11.90 -3.09 4.90
N PRO A 30 -12.26 -2.35 5.97
CA PRO A 30 -13.27 -1.31 5.91
C PRO A 30 -12.91 -0.31 4.80
N LYS A 31 -13.91 0.04 3.99
CA LYS A 31 -13.76 1.02 2.91
C LYS A 31 -14.05 2.41 3.50
N PRO A 32 -13.11 3.38 3.39
CA PRO A 32 -13.40 4.74 3.77
C PRO A 32 -14.48 5.35 2.87
N PRO A 33 -15.15 6.42 3.29
CA PRO A 33 -16.10 7.14 2.46
C PRO A 33 -15.42 7.63 1.18
N GLU A 34 -16.13 7.56 0.06
CA GLU A 34 -15.61 8.02 -1.23
C GLU A 34 -15.56 9.55 -1.27
N PRO A 35 -14.41 10.15 -1.64
CA PRO A 35 -14.28 11.60 -1.69
C PRO A 35 -15.27 12.23 -2.67
N ALA A 36 -15.93 13.31 -2.26
CA ALA A 36 -16.89 14.04 -3.09
C ALA A 36 -16.28 14.57 -4.41
N SER A 37 -14.97 14.81 -4.45
CA SER A 37 -14.24 15.24 -5.64
C SER A 37 -14.25 14.21 -6.77
N LEU A 38 -14.41 12.90 -6.46
CA LEU A 38 -14.47 11.84 -7.47
C LEU A 38 -15.81 11.77 -8.20
N THR A 39 -16.88 12.26 -7.59
CA THR A 39 -18.24 12.23 -8.18
C THR A 39 -18.47 13.28 -9.24
N LYS A 40 -17.59 14.29 -9.38
CA LYS A 40 -17.74 15.43 -10.28
C LYS A 40 -16.98 15.31 -11.60
N VAL A 41 -16.22 14.24 -11.81
CA VAL A 41 -15.47 14.09 -13.06
C VAL A 41 -16.38 13.45 -14.10
N SER A 42 -17.00 14.30 -14.94
CA SER A 42 -17.72 13.87 -16.15
C SER A 42 -16.72 13.12 -17.06
N ASP A 43 -17.11 11.92 -17.48
CA ASP A 43 -16.36 11.16 -18.49
C ASP A 43 -16.33 11.94 -19.81
N GLY A 44 -15.28 12.72 -20.02
CA GLY A 44 -14.96 13.30 -21.32
C GLY A 44 -14.52 12.19 -22.30
N PRO A 45 -14.40 12.47 -23.62
CA PRO A 45 -14.28 11.48 -24.67
C PRO A 45 -13.00 10.62 -24.68
N SER A 46 -12.10 10.76 -23.71
CA SER A 46 -10.95 9.88 -23.53
C SER A 46 -11.26 8.83 -22.49
N ALA A 47 -11.35 7.56 -22.90
CA ALA A 47 -11.53 6.44 -21.99
C ALA A 47 -10.35 6.37 -21.02
N ARG A 48 -10.61 6.58 -19.73
CA ARG A 48 -9.60 6.42 -18.67
C ARG A 48 -9.05 5.00 -18.65
N SER A 49 -7.74 4.87 -18.40
CA SER A 49 -7.11 3.56 -18.22
C SER A 49 -7.72 2.82 -17.01
N ALA A 50 -7.58 1.49 -16.98
CA ALA A 50 -8.04 0.70 -15.83
C ALA A 50 -7.33 1.14 -14.53
N ALA A 51 -6.05 1.47 -14.60
CA ALA A 51 -5.27 1.97 -13.48
C ALA A 51 -5.77 3.33 -12.98
N GLU A 52 -6.09 4.27 -13.90
CA GLU A 52 -6.66 5.58 -13.55
C GLU A 52 -8.03 5.46 -12.87
N LYS A 53 -8.87 4.54 -13.33
CA LYS A 53 -10.17 4.25 -12.69
C LYS A 53 -9.98 3.63 -11.31
N TYR A 54 -8.98 2.77 -11.13
CA TYR A 54 -8.73 2.10 -9.87
C TYR A 54 -8.13 3.04 -8.82
N PHE A 55 -7.01 3.71 -9.13
CA PHE A 55 -6.30 4.55 -8.16
C PHE A 55 -6.99 5.89 -7.93
N SER A 56 -7.60 6.47 -8.96
CA SER A 56 -8.29 7.78 -8.93
C SER A 56 -7.34 8.97 -8.75
N ASP A 57 -7.79 10.15 -9.17
CA ASP A 57 -7.05 11.40 -9.04
C ASP A 57 -7.53 12.23 -7.84
N VAL A 58 -7.49 11.66 -6.63
CA VAL A 58 -7.67 12.45 -5.42
C VAL A 58 -6.51 13.43 -5.27
N GLU A 59 -6.80 14.65 -4.80
CA GLU A 59 -5.78 15.67 -4.56
C GLU A 59 -5.04 15.37 -3.25
N LEU A 60 -3.72 15.25 -3.34
CA LEU A 60 -2.79 15.20 -2.21
C LEU A 60 -1.90 16.45 -2.22
N ILE A 61 -1.22 16.72 -1.13
CA ILE A 61 -0.34 17.87 -0.97
C ILE A 61 1.02 17.36 -0.54
N ASP A 62 2.08 17.78 -1.22
CA ASP A 62 3.44 17.38 -0.84
C ASP A 62 4.04 18.25 0.28
N GLN A 63 5.25 17.93 0.69
CA GLN A 63 6.01 18.65 1.70
C GLN A 63 6.35 20.11 1.32
N ASP A 64 6.22 20.48 0.05
CA ASP A 64 6.47 21.84 -0.46
C ASP A 64 5.16 22.63 -0.66
N GLY A 65 4.01 22.02 -0.29
CA GLY A 65 2.68 22.60 -0.43
C GLY A 65 2.11 22.50 -1.85
N GLN A 66 2.75 21.73 -2.75
CA GLN A 66 2.26 21.50 -4.10
C GLN A 66 1.09 20.53 -4.09
N LYS A 67 0.04 20.86 -4.83
CA LYS A 67 -1.11 19.98 -5.03
C LYS A 67 -0.82 18.99 -6.14
N LEU A 68 -0.99 17.71 -5.86
CA LEU A 68 -0.71 16.60 -6.76
C LEU A 68 -1.93 15.69 -6.88
N ARG A 69 -2.23 15.24 -8.09
CA ARG A 69 -3.24 14.21 -8.35
C ARG A 69 -2.60 12.85 -8.14
N PHE A 70 -3.24 12.04 -7.29
CA PHE A 70 -2.63 10.79 -6.82
C PHE A 70 -2.23 9.85 -7.96
N TYR A 71 -3.11 9.59 -8.93
CA TYR A 71 -2.72 8.75 -10.06
C TYR A 71 -1.85 9.51 -11.07
N SER A 72 -2.37 10.62 -11.59
CA SER A 72 -1.75 11.30 -12.75
C SER A 72 -0.38 11.88 -12.46
N ASP A 73 -0.16 12.41 -11.25
CA ASP A 73 1.08 13.12 -10.92
C ASP A 73 2.04 12.26 -10.07
N VAL A 74 1.54 11.28 -9.29
CA VAL A 74 2.38 10.48 -8.41
C VAL A 74 2.69 9.10 -8.98
N LEU A 75 1.72 8.40 -9.60
CA LEU A 75 1.88 6.99 -10.00
C LEU A 75 2.13 6.80 -11.50
N LYS A 76 1.39 7.52 -12.34
CA LYS A 76 1.33 7.30 -13.79
C LYS A 76 2.70 7.35 -14.46
N ASN A 77 3.01 6.32 -15.24
CA ASN A 77 4.26 6.14 -15.97
C ASN A 77 5.53 6.11 -15.11
N LYS A 78 5.41 5.75 -13.82
CA LYS A 78 6.54 5.73 -12.88
C LYS A 78 6.73 4.37 -12.23
N VAL A 79 7.97 4.14 -11.79
CA VAL A 79 8.24 3.17 -10.74
C VAL A 79 8.22 3.90 -9.41
N VAL A 80 7.45 3.38 -8.46
CA VAL A 80 7.27 4.00 -7.15
C VAL A 80 7.55 3.01 -6.02
N ILE A 81 8.22 3.48 -4.98
CA ILE A 81 8.36 2.76 -3.72
C ILE A 81 7.59 3.55 -2.67
N ILE A 82 6.55 2.96 -2.11
CA ILE A 82 5.59 3.66 -1.25
C ILE A 82 5.66 3.08 0.16
N ASN A 83 5.73 3.93 1.17
CA ASN A 83 5.49 3.57 2.57
C ASN A 83 4.40 4.45 3.20
N THR A 84 3.88 3.99 4.33
CA THR A 84 3.00 4.77 5.19
C THR A 84 3.75 5.16 6.47
N PHE A 85 3.44 6.32 7.01
CA PHE A 85 4.10 6.84 8.21
C PHE A 85 3.22 7.91 8.89
N PHE A 86 3.66 8.41 10.04
CA PHE A 86 3.21 9.68 10.60
C PHE A 86 4.36 10.32 11.39
N THR A 87 4.41 11.67 11.42
CA THR A 87 5.59 12.41 11.91
C THR A 87 5.87 12.22 13.39
N THR A 88 4.85 11.85 14.17
CA THR A 88 4.96 11.61 15.62
C THR A 88 5.25 10.14 15.97
N CYS A 89 5.40 9.26 14.98
CA CYS A 89 5.78 7.87 15.19
C CYS A 89 7.24 7.78 15.66
N THR A 90 7.46 7.13 16.80
CA THR A 90 8.81 6.96 17.38
C THR A 90 9.34 5.54 17.28
N ASN A 91 8.52 4.60 16.80
CA ASN A 91 8.82 3.18 16.79
C ASN A 91 9.26 2.68 15.42
N ILE A 92 8.32 2.31 14.53
CA ILE A 92 8.61 1.63 13.27
C ILE A 92 8.91 2.58 12.10
N CYS A 93 8.38 3.81 12.10
CA CYS A 93 8.60 4.74 11.00
C CYS A 93 10.07 5.17 10.84
N PRO A 94 10.83 5.48 11.91
CA PRO A 94 12.22 5.88 11.74
C PRO A 94 13.09 4.81 11.05
N PRO A 95 13.09 3.52 11.47
CA PRO A 95 13.87 2.50 10.77
C PRO A 95 13.39 2.24 9.34
N MET A 96 12.08 2.32 9.04
CA MET A 96 11.57 2.22 7.68
C MET A 96 12.10 3.36 6.79
N ASN A 97 12.07 4.59 7.28
CA ASN A 97 12.57 5.74 6.51
C ASN A 97 14.10 5.73 6.37
N ARG A 98 14.85 5.12 7.30
CA ARG A 98 16.27 4.86 7.08
C ARG A 98 16.52 3.84 5.97
N ASN A 99 15.64 2.87 5.78
CA ASN A 99 15.71 2.00 4.62
C ASN A 99 15.41 2.77 3.33
N PHE A 100 14.46 3.71 3.36
CA PHE A 100 14.22 4.61 2.21
C PHE A 100 15.45 5.49 1.91
N GLU A 101 16.11 6.00 2.92
CA GLU A 101 17.37 6.76 2.76
C GLU A 101 18.44 5.93 2.04
N LYS A 102 18.63 4.65 2.42
CA LYS A 102 19.55 3.74 1.73
C LYS A 102 19.11 3.40 0.30
N ILE A 103 17.82 3.22 0.08
CA ILE A 103 17.26 3.01 -1.27
C ILE A 103 17.51 4.26 -2.12
N GLN A 104 17.28 5.45 -1.59
CA GLN A 104 17.57 6.73 -2.23
C GLN A 104 19.03 6.82 -2.68
N GLU A 105 19.98 6.44 -1.80
CA GLU A 105 21.40 6.43 -2.10
C GLU A 105 21.73 5.46 -3.25
N ALA A 106 21.19 4.24 -3.21
CA ALA A 106 21.43 3.23 -4.22
C ALA A 106 20.80 3.59 -5.58
N LEU A 107 19.66 4.27 -5.61
CA LEU A 107 19.03 4.74 -6.83
C LEU A 107 19.85 5.81 -7.55
N GLY A 108 20.62 6.63 -6.80
CA GLY A 108 21.45 7.68 -7.37
C GLY A 108 20.65 8.63 -8.27
N ASP A 109 21.08 8.80 -9.51
CA ASP A 109 20.47 9.70 -10.49
C ASP A 109 19.15 9.22 -11.10
N ARG A 110 18.73 7.99 -10.82
CA ARG A 110 17.42 7.44 -11.22
C ARG A 110 16.28 8.01 -10.37
N LEU A 111 16.60 8.40 -9.13
CA LEU A 111 15.60 9.01 -8.23
C LEU A 111 15.11 10.34 -8.81
N GLY A 112 13.80 10.49 -8.87
CA GLY A 112 13.16 11.69 -9.41
C GLY A 112 13.09 11.77 -10.93
N LYS A 113 13.62 10.75 -11.64
CA LYS A 113 13.48 10.62 -13.11
C LYS A 113 12.53 9.46 -13.46
N ASP A 114 12.95 8.26 -13.15
CA ASP A 114 12.21 7.04 -13.46
C ASP A 114 11.60 6.39 -12.24
N VAL A 115 12.23 6.56 -11.07
CA VAL A 115 11.88 5.94 -9.80
C VAL A 115 11.65 7.02 -8.77
N PHE A 116 10.56 6.89 -8.02
CA PHE A 116 10.18 7.85 -7.00
C PHE A 116 9.96 7.14 -5.65
N LEU A 117 10.39 7.76 -4.57
CA LEU A 117 10.02 7.38 -3.23
C LEU A 117 8.80 8.18 -2.80
N VAL A 118 7.82 7.53 -2.21
CA VAL A 118 6.57 8.16 -1.80
C VAL A 118 6.22 7.74 -0.38
N SER A 119 6.21 8.69 0.54
CA SER A 119 5.77 8.50 1.92
C SER A 119 4.42 9.17 2.11
N ILE A 120 3.37 8.40 2.44
CA ILE A 120 2.02 8.93 2.62
C ILE A 120 1.67 8.88 4.11
N THR A 121 1.28 10.02 4.67
CA THR A 121 0.89 10.05 6.08
C THR A 121 -0.41 9.29 6.34
N VAL A 122 -0.53 8.65 7.50
CA VAL A 122 -1.80 8.11 8.03
C VAL A 122 -2.45 9.06 9.05
N ASP A 123 -1.83 10.22 9.34
CA ASP A 123 -2.31 11.23 10.29
C ASP A 123 -2.34 12.63 9.64
N PRO A 124 -3.12 12.84 8.56
CA PRO A 124 -3.10 14.10 7.82
C PRO A 124 -3.60 15.31 8.63
N GLN A 125 -4.32 15.09 9.73
CA GLN A 125 -4.76 16.16 10.62
C GLN A 125 -3.59 16.77 11.41
N THR A 126 -2.59 15.96 11.74
CA THR A 126 -1.38 16.38 12.42
C THR A 126 -0.27 16.78 11.45
N ASP A 127 -0.13 16.02 10.36
CA ASP A 127 1.00 16.08 9.45
C ASP A 127 0.76 17.10 8.33
N THR A 128 0.93 18.38 8.65
CA THR A 128 0.86 19.48 7.68
C THR A 128 2.07 19.45 6.73
N PRO A 129 2.01 20.11 5.55
CA PRO A 129 3.17 20.23 4.65
C PRO A 129 4.44 20.73 5.35
N THR A 130 4.33 21.72 6.23
CA THR A 130 5.46 22.24 7.01
C THR A 130 6.09 21.15 7.88
N ARG A 131 5.27 20.36 8.58
CA ARG A 131 5.78 19.24 9.40
C ARG A 131 6.40 18.16 8.55
N LEU A 132 5.81 17.84 7.39
CA LEU A 132 6.39 16.91 6.43
C LEU A 132 7.74 17.39 5.93
N LYS A 133 7.89 18.70 5.65
CA LYS A 133 9.17 19.30 5.23
C LYS A 133 10.25 19.17 6.30
N GLU A 134 9.89 19.41 7.57
CA GLU A 134 10.82 19.23 8.68
C GLU A 134 11.18 17.75 8.89
N TYR A 135 10.20 16.86 8.76
CA TYR A 135 10.40 15.42 8.90
C TYR A 135 11.30 14.87 7.79
N SER A 136 11.08 15.27 6.53
CA SER A 136 11.87 14.83 5.38
C SER A 136 13.38 15.17 5.52
N ARG A 137 13.69 16.32 6.13
CA ARG A 137 15.09 16.75 6.39
C ARG A 137 15.84 15.79 7.31
N ARG A 138 15.15 15.11 8.25
CA ARG A 138 15.74 14.14 9.18
C ARG A 138 16.30 12.91 8.46
N PHE A 139 15.83 12.64 7.25
CA PHE A 139 16.22 11.51 6.40
C PHE A 139 16.94 11.96 5.14
N HIS A 140 17.43 13.19 5.11
CA HIS A 140 18.17 13.76 3.98
C HIS A 140 17.46 13.55 2.64
N ALA A 141 16.11 13.67 2.67
CA ALA A 141 15.28 13.42 1.49
C ALA A 141 15.66 14.37 0.35
N ARG A 142 15.96 13.79 -0.81
CA ARG A 142 16.31 14.50 -2.04
C ARG A 142 15.09 14.65 -2.94
N SER A 143 15.22 15.44 -3.99
CA SER A 143 14.23 15.49 -5.07
C SER A 143 13.91 14.08 -5.59
N GLY A 144 12.63 13.79 -5.78
CA GLY A 144 12.16 12.43 -6.09
C GLY A 144 11.69 11.60 -4.89
N TRP A 145 11.87 12.11 -3.66
CA TRP A 145 11.23 11.56 -2.48
C TRP A 145 10.12 12.51 -2.02
N LEU A 146 8.87 12.09 -2.24
CA LEU A 146 7.66 12.83 -1.90
C LEU A 146 7.14 12.41 -0.52
N PHE A 147 6.75 13.39 0.29
CA PHE A 147 6.02 13.19 1.53
C PHE A 147 4.65 13.81 1.36
N LEU A 148 3.61 12.99 1.39
CA LEU A 148 2.26 13.38 0.99
C LEU A 148 1.29 13.43 2.18
N THR A 149 0.48 14.47 2.18
CA THR A 149 -0.66 14.70 3.07
C THR A 149 -1.86 15.19 2.24
N GLY A 150 -2.90 15.71 2.87
CA GLY A 150 -4.09 16.25 2.21
C GLY A 150 -5.30 16.29 3.12
N SER A 151 -6.49 16.40 2.55
CA SER A 151 -7.70 16.15 3.34
C SER A 151 -7.73 14.70 3.82
N LYS A 152 -8.33 14.46 4.99
CA LYS A 152 -8.40 13.10 5.54
C LYS A 152 -9.07 12.14 4.54
N GLU A 153 -10.14 12.57 3.89
CA GLU A 153 -10.89 11.77 2.93
C GLU A 153 -10.03 11.36 1.73
N ASN A 154 -9.23 12.28 1.20
CA ASN A 154 -8.36 12.03 0.05
C ASN A 154 -7.19 11.11 0.41
N VAL A 155 -6.57 11.33 1.57
CA VAL A 155 -5.49 10.47 2.09
C VAL A 155 -6.01 9.07 2.37
N ASP A 156 -7.12 8.93 3.09
CA ASP A 156 -7.76 7.65 3.39
C ASP A 156 -8.09 6.88 2.10
N TRP A 157 -8.60 7.59 1.08
CA TRP A 157 -8.91 6.98 -0.20
C TRP A 157 -7.68 6.48 -0.95
N ALA A 158 -6.62 7.28 -1.02
CA ALA A 158 -5.35 6.87 -1.61
C ALA A 158 -4.77 5.64 -0.91
N LEU A 159 -4.75 5.65 0.43
CA LEU A 159 -4.30 4.52 1.24
C LEU A 159 -5.18 3.27 1.04
N TYR A 160 -6.49 3.43 0.94
CA TYR A 160 -7.41 2.34 0.65
C TYR A 160 -7.10 1.68 -0.71
N LYS A 161 -6.84 2.48 -1.75
CA LYS A 161 -6.48 1.98 -3.08
C LYS A 161 -5.13 1.26 -3.10
N LEU A 162 -4.22 1.64 -2.22
CA LEU A 162 -2.94 0.95 -2.00
C LEU A 162 -3.07 -0.28 -1.09
N GLY A 163 -4.24 -0.50 -0.48
CA GLY A 163 -4.43 -1.54 0.51
C GLY A 163 -3.67 -1.28 1.82
N GLN A 164 -3.50 0.00 2.19
CA GLN A 164 -2.80 0.47 3.40
C GLN A 164 -3.68 1.35 4.31
N TYR A 165 -4.97 1.48 4.01
CA TYR A 165 -5.90 2.20 4.88
C TYR A 165 -6.00 1.55 6.25
N VAL A 166 -6.00 2.36 7.29
CA VAL A 166 -6.21 1.99 8.69
C VAL A 166 -7.16 3.00 9.35
N GLU A 167 -7.97 2.54 10.29
CA GLU A 167 -8.89 3.41 11.02
C GLU A 167 -8.14 4.26 12.05
N THR A 168 -7.14 3.68 12.69
CA THR A 168 -6.27 4.35 13.64
C THR A 168 -4.83 4.33 13.14
N LYS A 169 -4.11 5.43 13.34
CA LYS A 169 -2.72 5.56 12.85
C LYS A 169 -1.76 4.51 13.43
N ASP A 170 -2.06 4.01 14.63
CA ASP A 170 -1.20 3.05 15.31
C ASP A 170 -1.28 1.64 14.68
N ASP A 171 -2.32 1.36 13.88
CA ASP A 171 -2.51 0.12 13.15
C ASP A 171 -1.80 0.09 11.79
N HIS A 172 -1.06 1.16 11.43
CA HIS A 172 -0.36 1.20 10.14
C HIS A 172 0.71 0.11 10.04
N THR A 173 0.91 -0.40 8.84
CA THR A 173 1.76 -1.56 8.60
C THR A 173 3.19 -1.19 8.25
N SER A 174 4.14 -2.09 8.55
CA SER A 174 5.55 -1.97 8.14
C SER A 174 5.76 -2.52 6.71
N ILE A 175 4.90 -2.15 5.76
CA ILE A 175 4.96 -2.67 4.39
C ILE A 175 5.38 -1.57 3.42
N PHE A 176 6.34 -1.90 2.55
CA PHE A 176 6.61 -1.14 1.33
C PHE A 176 5.79 -1.70 0.18
N ILE A 177 5.21 -0.83 -0.61
CA ILE A 177 4.59 -1.16 -1.89
C ILE A 177 5.55 -0.70 -2.98
N ILE A 178 5.97 -1.61 -3.83
CA ILE A 178 6.90 -1.33 -4.91
C ILE A 178 6.14 -1.58 -6.21
N GLY A 179 5.89 -0.53 -6.98
CA GLY A 179 5.07 -0.56 -8.18
C GLY A 179 5.82 -0.09 -9.41
N ASN A 180 5.67 -0.85 -10.51
CA ASN A 180 6.00 -0.42 -11.87
C ASN A 180 4.66 -0.22 -12.58
N GLU A 181 4.17 1.01 -12.56
CA GLU A 181 2.83 1.32 -13.07
C GLU A 181 2.68 0.99 -14.55
N PRO A 182 3.63 1.34 -15.45
CA PRO A 182 3.55 0.99 -16.86
C PRO A 182 3.43 -0.52 -17.15
N LYS A 183 3.95 -1.36 -16.26
CA LYS A 183 3.87 -2.83 -16.38
C LYS A 183 2.70 -3.44 -15.61
N GLY A 184 1.99 -2.64 -14.80
CA GLY A 184 0.97 -3.15 -13.89
C GLY A 184 1.54 -4.08 -12.81
N LEU A 185 2.86 -4.04 -12.55
CA LEU A 185 3.55 -4.90 -11.60
C LEU A 185 3.59 -4.24 -10.22
N TRP A 186 3.05 -4.92 -9.22
CA TRP A 186 3.02 -4.43 -7.83
C TRP A 186 3.48 -5.53 -6.89
N LYS A 187 4.51 -5.23 -6.08
CA LYS A 187 5.05 -6.12 -5.05
C LYS A 187 4.91 -5.48 -3.68
N LYS A 188 4.80 -6.31 -2.65
CA LYS A 188 4.88 -5.89 -1.24
C LYS A 188 6.13 -6.44 -0.62
N ALA A 189 6.82 -5.62 0.19
CA ALA A 189 8.00 -6.03 0.92
C ALA A 189 7.88 -5.61 2.38
N PHE A 190 8.51 -6.35 3.30
CA PHE A 190 8.56 -5.97 4.70
C PHE A 190 9.55 -4.81 4.88
N GLY A 191 9.04 -3.63 5.22
CA GLY A 191 9.84 -2.40 5.26
C GLY A 191 10.95 -2.35 6.31
N LEU A 192 10.94 -3.29 7.26
CA LEU A 192 12.00 -3.49 8.25
C LEU A 192 12.97 -4.61 7.87
N ALA A 193 12.85 -5.21 6.68
CA ALA A 193 13.81 -6.17 6.16
C ALA A 193 15.19 -5.49 5.97
N LYS A 194 16.22 -6.30 5.77
CA LYS A 194 17.56 -5.77 5.47
C LYS A 194 17.55 -4.95 4.18
N SER A 195 18.28 -3.84 4.17
CA SER A 195 18.32 -2.94 3.02
C SER A 195 18.75 -3.63 1.73
N GLU A 196 19.66 -4.63 1.79
CA GLU A 196 20.12 -5.39 0.64
C GLU A 196 19.00 -6.25 0.01
N GLU A 197 18.10 -6.78 0.85
CA GLU A 197 16.93 -7.53 0.38
C GLU A 197 15.92 -6.60 -0.28
N LEU A 198 15.62 -5.47 0.35
CA LEU A 198 14.74 -4.45 -0.20
C LEU A 198 15.26 -3.92 -1.55
N LEU A 199 16.55 -3.64 -1.65
CA LEU A 199 17.18 -3.19 -2.88
C LEU A 199 17.05 -4.22 -4.01
N ARG A 200 17.23 -5.53 -3.72
CA ARG A 200 17.00 -6.57 -4.74
C ARG A 200 15.57 -6.56 -5.27
N ILE A 201 14.57 -6.45 -4.37
CA ILE A 201 13.16 -6.39 -4.79
C ILE A 201 12.90 -5.14 -5.64
N VAL A 202 13.48 -3.99 -5.27
CA VAL A 202 13.37 -2.74 -6.03
C VAL A 202 13.99 -2.88 -7.42
N GLU A 203 15.21 -3.43 -7.52
CA GLU A 203 15.89 -3.63 -8.81
C GLU A 203 15.12 -4.62 -9.70
N ASP A 204 14.58 -5.70 -9.14
CA ASP A 204 13.74 -6.65 -9.88
C ASP A 204 12.52 -5.96 -10.51
N VAL A 205 11.84 -5.07 -9.75
CA VAL A 205 10.67 -4.32 -10.26
C VAL A 205 11.07 -3.29 -11.31
N ILE A 206 12.24 -2.66 -11.16
CA ILE A 206 12.77 -1.72 -12.15
C ILE A 206 13.17 -2.43 -13.44
N ALA A 207 13.81 -3.61 -13.35
CA ALA A 207 14.30 -4.38 -14.50
C ALA A 207 13.16 -4.85 -15.42
N ASP A 208 11.96 -5.02 -14.90
CA ASP A 208 10.78 -5.41 -15.67
C ASP A 208 10.18 -4.28 -16.54
N ARG A 209 10.92 -3.20 -16.80
CA ARG A 209 10.53 -2.11 -17.71
C ARG A 209 10.43 -2.53 -19.17
#